data_8f70f4c26523c1fe8e5c229793d68e98
#
_entry.id   8f70f4c26523c1fe8e5c229793d68e98
#
_cell.length_a   1.000
_cell.length_b   1.000
_cell.length_c   1.000
_cell.angle_alpha   90.00
_cell.angle_beta   90.00
_cell.angle_gamma   90.00
#
_symmetry.space_group_name_H-M   'P 1'
#
loop_
_entity.id
_entity.type
_entity.pdbx_description
1 polymer ?
#
loop_
_entity_poly.entity_id
_entity_poly.type
_entity_poly.pdbx_seq_one_letter_code
_entity_poly.pdbx_strand_id
1 'polypeptide(L)' 'FDVGIAEQHAVTSAAGMAFGGLHPVVAVYATFLNRAFDQVLMDVGLHRAGVTFVLDRAGVTGPDGPSHHGMWDLA' A
#
# COMPACT_ATOMS: atom_id res chain seq x y z
N PHE A 1 9.98 8.26 -4.65
CA PHE A 1 9.59 7.96 -6.04
C PHE A 1 8.10 8.10 -6.21
N ASP A 2 7.68 8.74 -7.26
CA ASP A 2 6.28 8.83 -7.65
C ASP A 2 6.02 7.77 -8.73
N VAL A 3 5.18 6.80 -8.39
CA VAL A 3 4.82 5.71 -9.32
C VAL A 3 3.50 5.96 -10.04
N GLY A 4 2.89 7.13 -9.83
CA GLY A 4 1.56 7.42 -10.34
C GLY A 4 0.50 6.56 -9.64
N ILE A 5 -0.46 6.07 -10.39
CA ILE A 5 -1.55 5.24 -9.86
C ILE A 5 -1.25 3.74 -10.03
N ALA A 6 -0.07 3.32 -9.64
CA ALA A 6 0.43 1.95 -9.79
C ALA A 6 0.76 1.33 -8.43
N GLU A 7 -0.27 1.11 -7.60
CA GLU A 7 -0.10 0.59 -6.23
C GLU A 7 0.59 -0.77 -6.21
N GLN A 8 0.26 -1.67 -7.14
CA GLN A 8 0.93 -2.98 -7.22
C GLN A 8 2.43 -2.83 -7.43
N HIS A 9 2.83 -1.96 -8.35
CA HIS A 9 4.24 -1.69 -8.60
C HIS A 9 4.92 -1.09 -7.37
N ALA A 10 4.26 -0.15 -6.70
CA ALA A 10 4.80 0.49 -5.50
C ALA A 10 5.11 -0.56 -4.42
N VAL A 11 4.20 -1.47 -4.15
CA VAL A 11 4.38 -2.49 -3.12
C VAL A 11 5.47 -3.49 -3.51
N THR A 12 5.45 -4.01 -4.74
CA THR A 12 6.45 -4.98 -5.19
C THR A 12 7.85 -4.38 -5.21
N SER A 13 8.01 -3.15 -5.71
CA SER A 13 9.31 -2.49 -5.71
C SER A 13 9.78 -2.17 -4.30
N ALA A 14 8.90 -1.81 -3.38
CA ALA A 14 9.25 -1.60 -1.97
C ALA A 14 9.74 -2.90 -1.33
N ALA A 15 9.11 -4.03 -1.59
CA ALA A 15 9.60 -5.33 -1.11
C ALA A 15 11.02 -5.60 -1.61
N GLY A 16 11.28 -5.34 -2.89
CA GLY A 16 12.62 -5.48 -3.46
C GLY A 16 13.65 -4.57 -2.79
N MET A 17 13.29 -3.32 -2.52
CA MET A 17 14.15 -2.37 -1.80
C MET A 17 14.45 -2.86 -0.39
N ALA A 18 13.48 -3.43 0.31
CA ALA A 18 13.68 -3.97 1.65
C ALA A 18 14.66 -5.14 1.63
N PHE A 19 14.58 -6.02 0.65
CA PHE A 19 15.54 -7.11 0.48
C PHE A 19 16.93 -6.60 0.15
N GLY A 20 17.04 -5.44 -0.48
CA GLY A 20 18.31 -4.76 -0.74
C GLY A 20 18.89 -4.00 0.46
N GLY A 21 18.27 -4.07 1.61
CA GLY A 21 18.77 -3.44 2.84
C GLY A 21 18.23 -2.02 3.09
N LEU A 22 17.25 -1.57 2.31
CA LEU A 22 16.61 -0.28 2.52
C LEU A 22 15.40 -0.39 3.46
N HIS A 23 14.94 0.74 3.96
CA HIS A 23 13.69 0.85 4.72
C HIS A 23 12.68 1.68 3.93
N PRO A 24 11.99 1.07 2.96
CA PRO A 24 11.05 1.81 2.14
C PRO A 24 9.79 2.19 2.91
N VAL A 25 9.24 3.34 2.55
CA VAL A 25 7.94 3.80 3.02
C VAL A 25 7.03 3.93 1.82
N VAL A 26 5.89 3.24 1.86
CA VAL A 26 4.87 3.32 0.81
C VAL A 26 3.72 4.17 1.31
N ALA A 27 3.52 5.33 0.69
CA ALA A 27 2.45 6.27 1.04
C ALA A 27 1.41 6.26 -0.08
N VAL A 28 0.24 5.73 0.20
CA VAL A 28 -0.85 5.59 -0.77
C VAL A 28 -2.19 5.85 -0.10
N TYR A 29 -3.24 6.04 -0.89
CA TYR A 29 -4.59 6.11 -0.35
C TYR A 29 -5.01 4.72 0.15
N ALA A 30 -5.58 4.66 1.34
CA ALA A 30 -5.98 3.40 1.97
C ALA A 30 -6.91 2.59 1.07
N THR A 31 -7.91 3.23 0.48
CA THR A 31 -8.84 2.56 -0.44
C THR A 31 -8.14 1.90 -1.61
N PHE A 32 -7.14 2.57 -2.18
CA PHE A 32 -6.48 2.07 -3.40
C PHE A 32 -5.37 1.07 -3.11
N LEU A 33 -4.92 0.95 -1.87
CA LEU A 33 -3.99 -0.11 -1.50
C LEU A 33 -4.59 -1.50 -1.75
N ASN A 34 -5.90 -1.62 -1.74
CA ASN A 34 -6.57 -2.89 -2.01
C ASN A 34 -6.23 -3.47 -3.38
N ARG A 35 -5.85 -2.65 -4.37
CA ARG A 35 -5.35 -3.15 -5.65
C ARG A 35 -4.08 -3.97 -5.51
N ALA A 36 -3.31 -3.70 -4.48
CA ALA A 36 -2.04 -4.36 -4.24
C ALA A 36 -2.17 -5.44 -3.15
N PHE A 37 -3.36 -5.96 -2.89
CA PHE A 37 -3.58 -6.95 -1.84
C PHE A 37 -2.65 -8.15 -2.00
N ASP A 38 -2.56 -8.71 -3.19
CA ASP A 38 -1.69 -9.86 -3.45
C ASP A 38 -0.23 -9.52 -3.21
N GLN A 39 0.21 -8.34 -3.64
CA GLN A 39 1.58 -7.90 -3.46
C GLN A 39 1.91 -7.69 -1.97
N VAL A 40 0.99 -7.12 -1.20
CA VAL A 40 1.17 -6.98 0.26
C VAL A 40 1.29 -8.36 0.90
N LEU A 41 0.41 -9.28 0.55
CA LEU A 41 0.41 -10.61 1.12
C LEU A 41 1.63 -11.42 0.69
N MET A 42 1.90 -11.49 -0.61
CA MET A 42 2.90 -12.40 -1.17
C MET A 42 4.30 -11.82 -1.15
N ASP A 43 4.45 -10.55 -1.53
CA ASP A 43 5.78 -9.96 -1.65
C ASP A 43 6.30 -9.41 -0.33
N VAL A 44 5.43 -8.82 0.48
CA VAL A 44 5.82 -8.21 1.76
C VAL A 44 5.57 -9.16 2.92
N GLY A 45 4.35 -9.62 3.10
CA GLY A 45 3.96 -10.41 4.26
C GLY A 45 4.62 -11.76 4.31
N LEU A 46 4.51 -12.55 3.23
CA LEU A 46 5.05 -13.90 3.18
C LEU A 46 6.58 -13.91 3.32
N HIS A 47 7.26 -12.97 2.69
CA HIS A 47 8.72 -12.86 2.73
C HIS A 47 9.24 -12.04 3.91
N ARG A 48 8.36 -11.52 4.75
CA ARG A 48 8.71 -10.69 5.91
C ARG A 48 9.56 -9.48 5.53
N ALA A 49 9.23 -8.83 4.43
CA ALA A 49 9.94 -7.62 4.01
C ALA A 49 9.63 -6.46 4.95
N GLY A 50 10.65 -5.70 5.34
CA GLY A 50 10.50 -4.55 6.23
C GLY A 50 10.03 -3.32 5.48
N VAL A 51 8.71 -3.16 5.29
CA VAL A 51 8.10 -2.04 4.58
C VAL A 51 7.15 -1.32 5.52
N THR A 52 7.23 0.01 5.55
CA THR A 52 6.27 0.84 6.28
C THR A 52 5.22 1.38 5.31
N PHE A 53 3.96 1.15 5.64
CA PHE A 53 2.83 1.68 4.86
C PHE A 53 2.24 2.89 5.57
N VAL A 54 2.08 3.98 4.84
CA VAL A 54 1.36 5.18 5.30
C VAL A 54 0.10 5.30 4.46
N LEU A 55 -1.04 5.09 5.10
CA LEU A 55 -2.33 5.03 4.42
C LEU A 55 -3.06 6.35 4.60
N ASP A 56 -3.05 7.16 3.56
CA ASP A 56 -3.78 8.41 3.54
C ASP A 56 -5.28 8.13 3.33
N ARG A 57 -6.12 8.94 3.94
CA ARG A 57 -7.59 8.88 3.80
C ARG A 57 -8.17 7.53 4.20
N ALA A 58 -7.66 6.94 5.28
CA ALA A 58 -8.27 5.78 5.89
C ALA A 58 -9.59 6.17 6.57
N GLY A 59 -10.59 5.31 6.49
CA GLY A 59 -11.89 5.56 7.08
C GLY A 59 -12.81 6.38 6.17
N VAL A 60 -13.86 6.93 6.75
CA VAL A 60 -14.83 7.79 6.04
C VAL A 60 -14.30 9.22 6.01
N THR A 61 -14.15 9.79 4.83
CA THR A 61 -13.42 11.04 4.62
C THR A 61 -14.27 12.14 3.97
N GLY A 62 -15.50 12.32 4.40
CA GLY A 62 -16.35 13.42 3.94
C GLY A 62 -17.02 13.16 2.58
N PRO A 63 -17.04 14.13 1.64
CA PRO A 63 -17.87 14.03 0.44
C PRO A 63 -17.24 13.28 -0.73
N ASP A 64 -16.15 12.57 -0.52
CA ASP A 64 -15.38 11.92 -1.60
C ASP A 64 -16.10 10.72 -2.23
N GLY A 65 -17.15 10.22 -1.60
CA GLY A 65 -17.94 9.10 -2.10
C GLY A 65 -17.39 7.72 -1.67
N PRO A 66 -18.17 6.66 -1.94
CA PRO A 66 -17.84 5.32 -1.42
C PRO A 66 -16.50 4.78 -1.90
N SER A 67 -16.07 5.12 -3.11
CA SER A 67 -14.84 4.62 -3.68
C SER A 67 -13.59 5.14 -2.97
N HIS A 68 -13.71 6.24 -2.24
CA HIS A 68 -12.59 6.89 -1.54
C HIS A 68 -12.64 6.74 -0.03
N HIS A 69 -13.66 6.05 0.51
CA HIS A 69 -13.71 5.75 1.93
C HIS A 69 -12.86 4.50 2.21
N GLY A 70 -11.76 4.67 2.93
CA GLY A 70 -10.78 3.61 3.19
C GLY A 70 -11.17 2.68 4.32
N MET A 71 -12.27 1.97 4.15
CA MET A 71 -12.79 1.03 5.17
C MET A 71 -12.47 -0.43 4.85
N TRP A 72 -12.03 -0.71 3.64
CA TRP A 72 -11.88 -2.07 3.13
C TRP A 72 -10.63 -2.77 3.68
N ASP A 73 -9.66 -1.99 4.15
CA ASP A 73 -8.40 -2.50 4.67
C ASP A 73 -8.52 -3.15 6.05
N LEU A 74 -9.67 -3.03 6.68
CA LEU A 74 -9.93 -3.70 7.96
C LEU A 74 -10.01 -5.22 7.84
N ALA A 75 -10.34 -5.69 6.65
CA ALA A 75 -10.39 -7.12 6.40
C ALA A 75 -8.98 -7.71 6.28
#